data_ce01977d93803ca5146149f87fced5ba
#
_entry.id   ce01977d93803ca5146149f87fced5ba
#
_cell.length_a   1.000
_cell.length_b   1.000
_cell.length_c   1.000
_cell.angle_alpha   90.00
_cell.angle_beta   90.00
_cell.angle_gamma   90.00
#
_symmetry.space_group_name_H-M   'P 1'
#
loop_
_entity.id
_entity.type
_entity.pdbx_description
1 polymer ?
#
loop_
_entity_poly.entity_id
_entity_poly.type
_entity_poly.pdbx_seq_one_letter_code
_entity_poly.pdbx_strand_id
1 'polypeptide(L)'
;MERAEWQLTAPPIIPSLSKRGDPDPPGEDKGLQSARLLQGRVLTYCMAFTLTGEKKYRDAAVAELMHAIKDWRIWVDTAHQPPFDLMNGEICLTFGLAWDWLYNDLAPDERAQLREGVERRGLSAYLQAARAQKPSFFFTANHNWNPVCNGGAAVLALALEGDSALSADVLKIAVPAMDHFWSHLTEDGGWDEGTGYWDYGFRYAFIAAEALRRAGAAGGAQRFQLPGARRTGYFPIVFNPGKKLSASFGDSNGRANDPIFYLLGRYYHDPAFIWFRDRVPLRDARAGGWPQ
;
A
#
# COMPACT_ATOMS: atom_id res chain seq x y z
N MET A 1 -17.61 -7.48 9.12
CA MET A 1 -17.50 -7.88 10.54
C MET A 1 -16.88 -9.27 10.69
N GLU A 2 -17.40 -10.32 10.07
CA GLU A 2 -16.88 -11.71 10.19
C GLU A 2 -15.37 -11.84 10.00
N ARG A 3 -14.80 -11.14 9.01
CA ARG A 3 -13.35 -11.14 8.78
C ARG A 3 -12.58 -10.54 9.96
N ALA A 4 -13.05 -9.46 10.55
CA ALA A 4 -12.39 -8.82 11.69
C ALA A 4 -12.39 -9.75 12.91
N GLU A 5 -13.53 -10.39 13.20
CA GLU A 5 -13.64 -11.36 14.30
C GLU A 5 -12.70 -12.57 14.10
N TRP A 6 -12.67 -13.12 12.89
CA TRP A 6 -11.77 -14.23 12.59
C TRP A 6 -10.29 -13.82 12.75
N GLN A 7 -9.92 -12.62 12.31
CA GLN A 7 -8.54 -12.14 12.41
C GLN A 7 -8.08 -11.94 13.86
N LEU A 8 -8.99 -11.65 14.81
CA LEU A 8 -8.64 -11.56 16.22
C LEU A 8 -8.09 -12.88 16.81
N THR A 9 -8.39 -14.00 16.18
CA THR A 9 -7.89 -15.32 16.59
C THR A 9 -6.69 -15.81 15.78
N ALA A 10 -6.23 -15.01 14.80
CA ALA A 10 -5.13 -15.39 13.93
C ALA A 10 -3.77 -15.33 14.69
N PRO A 11 -2.83 -16.24 14.37
CA PRO A 11 -1.51 -16.21 14.99
C PRO A 11 -0.74 -14.92 14.63
N PRO A 12 0.26 -14.53 15.43
CA PRO A 12 1.14 -13.41 15.11
C PRO A 12 1.80 -13.57 13.73
N ILE A 13 2.03 -12.46 13.04
CA ILE A 13 2.76 -12.44 11.77
C ILE A 13 4.26 -12.44 12.09
N ILE A 14 5.00 -13.41 11.56
CA ILE A 14 6.45 -13.54 11.78
C ILE A 14 7.13 -13.50 10.42
N PRO A 15 7.77 -12.37 10.04
CA PRO A 15 8.50 -12.29 8.76
C PRO A 15 9.68 -13.25 8.71
N SER A 16 9.71 -14.09 7.68
CA SER A 16 10.80 -15.02 7.42
C SER A 16 12.09 -14.29 7.06
N LEU A 17 13.21 -14.81 7.57
CA LEU A 17 14.55 -14.41 7.19
C LEU A 17 15.11 -15.24 6.03
N SER A 18 14.33 -16.18 5.49
CA SER A 18 14.74 -17.04 4.38
C SER A 18 15.00 -16.21 3.13
N LYS A 19 16.02 -16.63 2.36
CA LYS A 19 16.32 -16.01 1.07
C LYS A 19 15.23 -16.33 0.06
N ARG A 20 15.11 -15.49 -0.97
CA ARG A 20 14.19 -15.75 -2.08
C ARG A 20 14.52 -17.10 -2.72
N GLY A 21 13.52 -17.97 -2.83
CA GLY A 21 13.66 -19.32 -3.37
C GLY A 21 13.81 -20.42 -2.32
N ASP A 22 14.23 -20.09 -1.11
CA ASP A 22 14.25 -21.04 -0.01
C ASP A 22 12.84 -21.24 0.59
N PRO A 23 12.52 -22.40 1.14
CA PRO A 23 11.28 -22.60 1.87
C PRO A 23 11.28 -21.74 3.14
N ASP A 24 10.11 -21.20 3.47
CA ASP A 24 9.95 -20.50 4.76
C ASP A 24 9.91 -21.53 5.91
N PRO A 25 10.48 -21.19 7.07
CA PRO A 25 10.30 -22.00 8.27
C PRO A 25 8.83 -22.12 8.63
N PRO A 26 8.40 -23.22 9.25
CA PRO A 26 7.02 -23.37 9.70
C PRO A 26 6.57 -22.22 10.59
N GLY A 27 5.44 -21.60 10.25
CA GLY A 27 4.88 -20.49 10.99
C GLY A 27 5.48 -19.11 10.67
N GLU A 28 6.39 -19.00 9.72
CA GLU A 28 6.91 -17.74 9.20
C GLU A 28 6.35 -17.46 7.78
N ASP A 29 6.24 -16.17 7.45
CA ASP A 29 5.78 -15.70 6.14
C ASP A 29 6.90 -14.96 5.42
N LYS A 30 6.97 -15.06 4.10
CA LYS A 30 7.90 -14.24 3.28
C LYS A 30 7.71 -12.75 3.58
N GLY A 31 8.80 -11.98 3.56
CA GLY A 31 8.81 -10.59 3.98
C GLY A 31 7.69 -9.75 3.35
N LEU A 32 7.54 -9.80 2.02
CA LEU A 32 6.47 -9.07 1.32
C LEU A 32 5.07 -9.59 1.67
N GLN A 33 4.92 -10.90 1.88
CA GLN A 33 3.65 -11.48 2.32
C GLN A 33 3.28 -11.02 3.73
N SER A 34 4.26 -10.94 4.63
CA SER A 34 4.06 -10.39 5.99
C SER A 34 3.54 -8.95 5.95
N ALA A 35 4.09 -8.09 5.08
CA ALA A 35 3.60 -6.71 4.91
C ALA A 35 2.13 -6.67 4.46
N ARG A 36 1.75 -7.56 3.53
CA ARG A 36 0.38 -7.68 3.03
C ARG A 36 -0.60 -8.21 4.08
N LEU A 37 -0.16 -9.17 4.88
CA LEU A 37 -0.94 -9.67 6.00
C LEU A 37 -1.17 -8.57 7.04
N LEU A 38 -0.12 -7.82 7.39
CA LEU A 38 -0.20 -6.66 8.28
C LEU A 38 -1.22 -5.64 7.76
N GLN A 39 -1.09 -5.23 6.49
CA GLN A 39 -2.02 -4.30 5.85
C GLN A 39 -3.46 -4.81 5.92
N GLY A 40 -3.67 -6.07 5.55
CA GLY A 40 -5.00 -6.70 5.56
C GLY A 40 -5.63 -6.73 6.95
N ARG A 41 -4.85 -7.02 8.01
CA ARG A 41 -5.36 -7.04 9.38
C ARG A 41 -5.62 -5.63 9.90
N VAL A 42 -4.61 -4.76 9.85
CA VAL A 42 -4.69 -3.40 10.41
C VAL A 42 -5.83 -2.61 9.78
N LEU A 43 -5.93 -2.59 8.44
CA LEU A 43 -7.00 -1.83 7.78
C LEU A 43 -8.39 -2.44 8.03
N THR A 44 -8.50 -3.77 8.18
CA THR A 44 -9.75 -4.42 8.57
C THR A 44 -10.16 -4.00 9.99
N TYR A 45 -9.23 -3.95 10.94
CA TYR A 45 -9.50 -3.52 12.31
C TYR A 45 -9.84 -2.03 12.40
N CYS A 46 -9.09 -1.17 11.70
CA CYS A 46 -9.41 0.25 11.63
C CYS A 46 -10.83 0.49 11.09
N MET A 47 -11.21 -0.21 10.01
CA MET A 47 -12.55 -0.13 9.46
C MET A 47 -13.61 -0.65 10.43
N ALA A 48 -13.38 -1.79 11.08
CA ALA A 48 -14.30 -2.36 12.05
C ALA A 48 -14.50 -1.41 13.25
N PHE A 49 -13.41 -0.81 13.75
CA PHE A 49 -13.48 0.20 14.80
C PHE A 49 -14.30 1.42 14.37
N THR A 50 -14.02 1.96 13.19
CA THR A 50 -14.76 3.12 12.65
C THR A 50 -16.27 2.84 12.53
N LEU A 51 -16.64 1.62 12.14
CA LEU A 51 -18.05 1.25 11.94
C LEU A 51 -18.78 0.92 13.24
N THR A 52 -18.09 0.42 14.26
CA THR A 52 -18.73 -0.13 15.47
C THR A 52 -18.44 0.63 16.75
N GLY A 53 -17.31 1.35 16.80
CA GLY A 53 -16.78 1.95 18.02
C GLY A 53 -16.20 0.94 19.02
N GLU A 54 -16.16 -0.37 18.68
CA GLU A 54 -15.68 -1.40 19.60
C GLU A 54 -14.16 -1.35 19.78
N LYS A 55 -13.72 -1.00 20.99
CA LYS A 55 -12.29 -0.83 21.35
C LYS A 55 -11.42 -2.03 21.01
N LYS A 56 -11.95 -3.26 21.06
CA LYS A 56 -11.19 -4.48 20.72
C LYS A 56 -10.52 -4.39 19.34
N TYR A 57 -11.17 -3.76 18.36
CA TYR A 57 -10.58 -3.59 17.01
C TYR A 57 -9.50 -2.53 16.98
N ARG A 58 -9.71 -1.41 17.67
CA ARG A 58 -8.66 -0.40 17.86
C ARG A 58 -7.43 -1.00 18.51
N ASP A 59 -7.63 -1.73 19.62
CA ASP A 59 -6.54 -2.33 20.38
C ASP A 59 -5.81 -3.41 19.56
N ALA A 60 -6.54 -4.20 18.77
CA ALA A 60 -5.94 -5.17 17.85
C ALA A 60 -5.10 -4.49 16.75
N ALA A 61 -5.59 -3.40 16.15
CA ALA A 61 -4.83 -2.64 15.15
C ALA A 61 -3.52 -2.11 15.74
N VAL A 62 -3.57 -1.50 16.93
CA VAL A 62 -2.39 -0.98 17.62
C VAL A 62 -1.43 -2.10 17.98
N ALA A 63 -1.93 -3.24 18.46
CA ALA A 63 -1.10 -4.40 18.80
C ALA A 63 -0.31 -4.94 17.58
N GLU A 64 -0.96 -5.07 16.42
CA GLU A 64 -0.28 -5.49 15.16
C GLU A 64 0.80 -4.47 14.74
N LEU A 65 0.52 -3.18 14.82
CA LEU A 65 1.49 -2.13 14.50
C LEU A 65 2.67 -2.14 15.47
N MET A 66 2.42 -2.28 16.77
CA MET A 66 3.47 -2.37 17.79
C MET A 66 4.32 -3.62 17.62
N HIS A 67 3.70 -4.76 17.30
CA HIS A 67 4.41 -6.00 16.99
C HIS A 67 5.34 -5.82 15.78
N ALA A 68 4.86 -5.21 14.71
CA ALA A 68 5.70 -4.94 13.54
C ALA A 68 6.89 -4.02 13.84
N ILE A 69 6.75 -3.05 14.75
CA ILE A 69 7.84 -2.15 15.14
C ILE A 69 8.85 -2.85 16.07
N LYS A 70 8.37 -3.60 17.05
CA LYS A 70 9.20 -4.12 18.16
C LYS A 70 9.82 -5.48 17.84
N ASP A 71 9.04 -6.36 17.22
CA ASP A 71 9.38 -7.78 17.15
C ASP A 71 9.82 -8.24 15.76
N TRP A 72 9.38 -7.56 14.69
CA TRP A 72 9.85 -7.91 13.35
C TRP A 72 11.32 -7.58 13.19
N ARG A 73 12.13 -8.57 12.81
CA ARG A 73 13.56 -8.39 12.57
C ARG A 73 13.84 -7.57 11.31
N ILE A 74 12.99 -7.71 10.28
CA ILE A 74 13.17 -7.11 8.96
C ILE A 74 11.94 -6.31 8.54
N TRP A 75 12.16 -5.29 7.73
CA TRP A 75 11.16 -4.54 6.96
C TRP A 75 11.52 -4.49 5.47
N VAL A 76 12.50 -5.26 5.05
CA VAL A 76 12.98 -5.39 3.67
C VAL A 76 12.99 -6.85 3.24
N ASP A 77 12.86 -7.11 1.95
CA ASP A 77 13.08 -8.45 1.40
C ASP A 77 14.57 -8.80 1.53
N THR A 78 14.86 -9.90 2.22
CA THR A 78 16.23 -10.36 2.46
C THR A 78 17.01 -10.70 1.19
N ALA A 79 16.31 -10.93 0.06
CA ALA A 79 16.95 -11.21 -1.22
C ALA A 79 17.75 -10.01 -1.77
N HIS A 80 17.31 -8.78 -1.49
CA HIS A 80 17.88 -7.59 -2.08
C HIS A 80 18.70 -6.74 -1.11
N GLN A 81 18.51 -6.91 0.19
CA GLN A 81 19.17 -6.17 1.27
C GLN A 81 19.33 -4.64 1.04
N PRO A 82 18.41 -3.96 0.34
CA PRO A 82 18.47 -2.52 0.23
C PRO A 82 18.02 -1.88 1.54
N PRO A 83 18.32 -0.61 1.79
CA PRO A 83 17.78 0.08 2.96
C PRO A 83 16.25 0.27 2.90
N PHE A 84 15.66 0.20 1.70
CA PHE A 84 14.23 0.37 1.44
C PHE A 84 13.80 -0.37 0.17
N ASP A 85 12.66 -1.06 0.19
CA ASP A 85 12.09 -1.81 -0.93
C ASP A 85 10.55 -1.87 -0.91
N LEU A 86 9.95 -2.79 -1.68
CA LEU A 86 8.49 -2.98 -1.73
C LEU A 86 7.89 -3.29 -0.35
N MET A 87 8.56 -4.11 0.46
CA MET A 87 8.06 -4.45 1.80
C MET A 87 7.93 -3.19 2.67
N ASN A 88 8.95 -2.32 2.67
CA ASN A 88 8.89 -1.04 3.38
C ASN A 88 7.78 -0.15 2.83
N GLY A 89 7.64 -0.05 1.51
CA GLY A 89 6.60 0.76 0.87
C GLY A 89 5.20 0.34 1.30
N GLU A 90 4.91 -0.98 1.30
CA GLU A 90 3.63 -1.53 1.76
C GLU A 90 3.40 -1.30 3.25
N ILE A 91 4.43 -1.46 4.08
CA ILE A 91 4.37 -1.17 5.52
C ILE A 91 4.14 0.33 5.77
N CYS A 92 4.86 1.21 5.09
CA CYS A 92 4.70 2.65 5.21
C CYS A 92 3.27 3.09 4.88
N LEU A 93 2.68 2.58 3.79
CA LEU A 93 1.27 2.85 3.47
C LEU A 93 0.35 2.41 4.61
N THR A 94 0.57 1.22 5.15
CA THR A 94 -0.25 0.66 6.23
C THR A 94 -0.20 1.54 7.48
N PHE A 95 1.00 1.94 7.90
CA PHE A 95 1.17 2.81 9.06
C PHE A 95 0.61 4.21 8.83
N GLY A 96 0.80 4.78 7.63
CA GLY A 96 0.27 6.10 7.30
C GLY A 96 -1.25 6.15 7.36
N LEU A 97 -1.93 5.16 6.77
CA LEU A 97 -3.39 5.07 6.83
C LEU A 97 -3.89 4.80 8.25
N ALA A 98 -3.24 3.90 8.99
CA ALA A 98 -3.65 3.59 10.36
C ALA A 98 -3.42 4.77 11.31
N TRP A 99 -2.30 5.52 11.13
CA TRP A 99 -2.03 6.73 11.88
C TRP A 99 -3.13 7.77 11.70
N ASP A 100 -3.51 8.06 10.47
CA ASP A 100 -4.58 9.01 10.15
C ASP A 100 -5.93 8.57 10.76
N TRP A 101 -6.30 7.30 10.61
CA TRP A 101 -7.58 6.78 11.10
C TRP A 101 -7.67 6.71 12.63
N LEU A 102 -6.57 6.40 13.32
CA LEU A 102 -6.54 6.19 14.75
C LEU A 102 -5.99 7.38 15.53
N TYR A 103 -5.59 8.47 14.88
CA TYR A 103 -4.84 9.57 15.49
C TYR A 103 -5.42 10.06 16.82
N ASN A 104 -6.73 10.29 16.86
CA ASN A 104 -7.45 10.78 18.04
C ASN A 104 -7.69 9.70 19.11
N ASP A 105 -7.53 8.43 18.74
CA ASP A 105 -7.77 7.28 19.60
C ASP A 105 -6.48 6.67 20.16
N LEU A 106 -5.31 7.11 19.67
CA LEU A 106 -4.00 6.68 20.18
C LEU A 106 -3.68 7.39 21.50
N ALA A 107 -3.26 6.63 22.51
CA ALA A 107 -2.70 7.19 23.72
C ALA A 107 -1.36 7.92 23.45
N PRO A 108 -0.97 8.93 24.24
CA PRO A 108 0.25 9.69 23.99
C PRO A 108 1.52 8.85 23.88
N ASP A 109 1.66 7.82 24.71
CA ASP A 109 2.79 6.89 24.71
C ASP A 109 2.76 5.93 23.52
N GLU A 110 1.59 5.44 23.09
CA GLU A 110 1.42 4.66 21.87
C GLU A 110 1.82 5.48 20.65
N ARG A 111 1.34 6.73 20.57
CA ARG A 111 1.67 7.66 19.48
C ARG A 111 3.17 7.92 19.42
N ALA A 112 3.82 8.16 20.56
CA ALA A 112 5.26 8.39 20.61
C ALA A 112 6.06 7.16 20.13
N GLN A 113 5.70 5.95 20.58
CA GLN A 113 6.37 4.71 20.18
C GLN A 113 6.16 4.38 18.70
N LEU A 114 4.93 4.53 18.20
CA LEU A 114 4.62 4.30 16.78
C LEU A 114 5.40 5.27 15.92
N ARG A 115 5.40 6.57 16.24
CA ARG A 115 6.16 7.59 15.51
C ARG A 115 7.65 7.25 15.47
N GLU A 116 8.28 7.01 16.61
CA GLU A 116 9.71 6.67 16.68
C GLU A 116 10.04 5.44 15.83
N GLY A 117 9.19 4.41 15.89
CA GLY A 117 9.37 3.18 15.13
C GLY A 117 9.34 3.41 13.61
N VAL A 118 8.35 4.15 13.12
CA VAL A 118 8.21 4.41 11.67
C VAL A 118 9.18 5.47 11.15
N GLU A 119 9.58 6.43 11.99
CA GLU A 119 10.67 7.36 11.66
C GLU A 119 11.96 6.58 11.39
N ARG A 120 12.33 5.68 12.28
CA ARG A 120 13.56 4.90 12.17
C ARG A 120 13.51 3.91 11.01
N ARG A 121 12.46 3.10 10.90
CA ARG A 121 12.39 1.95 9.98
C ARG A 121 11.75 2.27 8.62
N GLY A 122 10.96 3.33 8.55
CA GLY A 122 10.29 3.80 7.34
C GLY A 122 10.97 5.04 6.76
N LEU A 123 10.73 6.22 7.36
CA LEU A 123 11.16 7.50 6.78
C LEU A 123 12.68 7.64 6.69
N SER A 124 13.43 7.27 7.75
CA SER A 124 14.91 7.33 7.73
C SER A 124 15.49 6.33 6.72
N ALA A 125 14.92 5.12 6.63
CA ALA A 125 15.35 4.12 5.65
C ALA A 125 15.11 4.60 4.21
N TYR A 126 13.97 5.25 3.95
CA TYR A 126 13.66 5.87 2.66
C TYR A 126 14.67 6.97 2.30
N LEU A 127 14.95 7.89 3.22
CA LEU A 127 15.93 8.96 3.02
C LEU A 127 17.35 8.41 2.83
N GLN A 128 17.72 7.33 3.54
CA GLN A 128 18.98 6.64 3.32
C GLN A 128 19.08 6.07 1.90
N ALA A 129 18.01 5.44 1.40
CA ALA A 129 17.95 4.93 0.03
C ALA A 129 18.07 6.04 -1.01
N ALA A 130 17.46 7.20 -0.76
CA ALA A 130 17.47 8.34 -1.66
C ALA A 130 18.83 9.08 -1.69
N ARG A 131 19.48 9.16 -0.54
CA ARG A 131 20.76 9.91 -0.36
C ARG A 131 21.99 9.03 -0.54
N ALA A 132 21.83 7.76 -0.88
CA ALA A 132 22.94 6.87 -1.15
C ALA A 132 23.76 7.37 -2.36
N GLN A 133 25.05 7.04 -2.40
CA GLN A 133 25.92 7.37 -3.55
C GLN A 133 25.34 6.84 -4.88
N LYS A 134 24.64 5.70 -4.82
CA LYS A 134 23.82 5.16 -5.90
C LYS A 134 22.40 4.98 -5.38
N PRO A 135 21.50 5.93 -5.64
CA PRO A 135 20.11 5.81 -5.22
C PRO A 135 19.45 4.54 -5.74
N SER A 136 18.48 4.02 -4.99
CA SER A 136 17.73 2.84 -5.40
C SER A 136 16.95 3.10 -6.71
N PHE A 137 16.88 2.10 -7.58
CA PHE A 137 16.31 2.22 -8.91
C PHE A 137 14.81 2.65 -8.91
N PHE A 138 14.08 2.35 -7.84
CA PHE A 138 12.66 2.65 -7.76
C PHE A 138 12.34 4.16 -7.81
N PHE A 139 13.30 5.04 -7.52
CA PHE A 139 13.10 6.48 -7.65
C PHE A 139 12.84 6.92 -9.09
N THR A 140 13.39 6.20 -10.06
CA THR A 140 13.27 6.51 -11.50
C THR A 140 12.55 5.42 -12.29
N ALA A 141 12.08 4.37 -11.63
CA ALA A 141 11.33 3.30 -12.28
C ALA A 141 9.98 3.83 -12.80
N ASN A 142 9.54 3.28 -13.93
CA ASN A 142 8.25 3.59 -14.55
C ASN A 142 7.20 2.50 -14.34
N HIS A 143 7.46 1.55 -13.46
CA HIS A 143 6.60 0.40 -13.12
C HIS A 143 6.24 0.39 -11.62
N ASN A 144 5.53 -0.64 -11.17
CA ASN A 144 4.93 -0.75 -9.83
C ASN A 144 5.86 -0.43 -8.65
N TRP A 145 7.16 -0.70 -8.74
CA TRP A 145 8.11 -0.37 -7.67
C TRP A 145 8.12 1.11 -7.33
N ASN A 146 7.95 1.96 -8.34
CA ASN A 146 7.93 3.41 -8.11
C ASN A 146 6.79 3.85 -7.19
N PRO A 147 5.51 3.64 -7.52
CA PRO A 147 4.42 4.10 -6.68
C PRO A 147 4.31 3.32 -5.36
N VAL A 148 4.72 2.05 -5.30
CA VAL A 148 4.70 1.29 -4.04
C VAL A 148 5.69 1.89 -3.04
N CYS A 149 6.94 2.09 -3.45
CA CYS A 149 7.98 2.63 -2.56
C CYS A 149 7.75 4.12 -2.27
N ASN A 150 7.64 4.96 -3.32
CA ASN A 150 7.50 6.40 -3.14
C ASN A 150 6.11 6.79 -2.62
N GLY A 151 5.05 6.17 -3.14
CA GLY A 151 3.68 6.42 -2.69
C GLY A 151 3.45 6.00 -1.25
N GLY A 152 3.95 4.81 -0.86
CA GLY A 152 3.86 4.35 0.53
C GLY A 152 4.59 5.29 1.50
N ALA A 153 5.83 5.69 1.16
CA ALA A 153 6.60 6.65 1.95
C ALA A 153 5.92 8.02 2.02
N ALA A 154 5.34 8.50 0.90
CA ALA A 154 4.63 9.79 0.85
C ALA A 154 3.38 9.78 1.74
N VAL A 155 2.59 8.71 1.72
CA VAL A 155 1.39 8.60 2.58
C VAL A 155 1.77 8.60 4.06
N LEU A 156 2.83 7.87 4.45
CA LEU A 156 3.34 7.90 5.82
C LEU A 156 3.82 9.29 6.20
N ALA A 157 4.59 9.95 5.34
CA ALA A 157 5.11 11.29 5.60
C ALA A 157 3.99 12.33 5.73
N LEU A 158 2.94 12.26 4.89
CA LEU A 158 1.76 13.12 5.02
C LEU A 158 1.04 12.90 6.36
N ALA A 159 0.84 11.64 6.74
CA ALA A 159 0.17 11.31 8.01
C ALA A 159 0.94 11.82 9.24
N LEU A 160 2.27 11.91 9.13
CA LEU A 160 3.16 12.39 10.20
C LEU A 160 3.53 13.89 10.05
N GLU A 161 2.89 14.62 9.13
CA GLU A 161 3.16 16.05 8.97
C GLU A 161 2.80 16.82 10.27
N GLY A 162 3.76 17.56 10.79
CA GLY A 162 3.65 18.21 12.11
C GLY A 162 4.13 17.35 13.29
N ASP A 163 4.16 16.02 13.16
CA ASP A 163 4.63 15.09 14.20
C ASP A 163 6.08 14.62 13.95
N SER A 164 6.56 14.63 12.70
CA SER A 164 7.91 14.22 12.31
C SER A 164 8.65 15.27 11.50
N ALA A 165 9.89 15.59 11.94
CA ALA A 165 10.77 16.48 11.18
C ALA A 165 11.24 15.89 9.84
N LEU A 166 11.10 14.57 9.62
CA LEU A 166 11.51 13.90 8.39
C LEU A 166 10.46 14.00 7.26
N SER A 167 9.22 14.33 7.60
CA SER A 167 8.09 14.31 6.66
C SER A 167 8.33 15.21 5.44
N ALA A 168 8.75 16.45 5.66
CA ALA A 168 9.00 17.40 4.57
C ALA A 168 10.09 16.92 3.60
N ASP A 169 11.18 16.34 4.12
CA ASP A 169 12.28 15.82 3.30
C ASP A 169 11.84 14.62 2.46
N VAL A 170 11.03 13.71 3.05
CA VAL A 170 10.48 12.55 2.32
C VAL A 170 9.54 13.02 1.22
N LEU A 171 8.59 13.92 1.51
CA LEU A 171 7.64 14.44 0.51
C LEU A 171 8.35 15.15 -0.64
N LYS A 172 9.38 15.94 -0.35
CA LYS A 172 10.20 16.64 -1.35
C LYS A 172 10.85 15.69 -2.36
N ILE A 173 11.14 14.45 -1.96
CA ILE A 173 11.74 13.43 -2.83
C ILE A 173 10.65 12.53 -3.44
N ALA A 174 9.75 12.01 -2.63
CA ALA A 174 8.79 10.99 -3.05
C ALA A 174 7.76 11.52 -4.05
N VAL A 175 7.28 12.75 -3.86
CA VAL A 175 6.24 13.30 -4.74
C VAL A 175 6.73 13.47 -6.18
N PRO A 176 7.87 14.14 -6.47
CA PRO A 176 8.38 14.22 -7.85
C PRO A 176 8.88 12.86 -8.37
N ALA A 177 9.41 11.97 -7.54
CA ALA A 177 9.83 10.64 -7.99
C ALA A 177 8.67 9.83 -8.60
N MET A 178 7.44 9.99 -8.09
CA MET A 178 6.26 9.33 -8.67
C MET A 178 5.92 9.82 -10.09
N ASP A 179 6.45 10.94 -10.54
CA ASP A 179 6.19 11.43 -11.91
C ASP A 179 6.80 10.52 -12.98
N HIS A 180 7.83 9.73 -12.66
CA HIS A 180 8.35 8.70 -13.57
C HIS A 180 7.29 7.63 -13.89
N PHE A 181 6.53 7.19 -12.89
CA PHE A 181 5.43 6.26 -13.11
C PHE A 181 4.28 6.90 -13.89
N TRP A 182 3.86 8.11 -13.48
CA TRP A 182 2.75 8.79 -14.12
C TRP A 182 3.04 9.22 -15.56
N SER A 183 4.29 9.56 -15.89
CA SER A 183 4.69 9.90 -17.26
C SER A 183 4.73 8.71 -18.21
N HIS A 184 4.78 7.48 -17.68
CA HIS A 184 4.68 6.26 -18.48
C HIS A 184 3.24 5.92 -18.88
N LEU A 185 2.26 6.48 -18.18
CA LEU A 185 0.85 6.29 -18.50
C LEU A 185 0.49 6.94 -19.84
N THR A 186 0.10 6.11 -20.82
CA THR A 186 -0.33 6.58 -22.13
C THR A 186 -1.72 7.23 -22.09
N GLU A 187 -2.05 8.05 -23.09
CA GLU A 187 -3.33 8.75 -23.13
C GLU A 187 -4.54 7.80 -23.26
N ASP A 188 -4.36 6.63 -23.85
CA ASP A 188 -5.40 5.61 -23.96
C ASP A 188 -5.61 4.82 -22.66
N GLY A 189 -4.72 5.00 -21.68
CA GLY A 189 -4.79 4.34 -20.37
C GLY A 189 -4.27 2.91 -20.35
N GLY A 190 -3.62 2.44 -21.42
CA GLY A 190 -3.00 1.12 -21.50
C GLY A 190 -1.87 0.96 -20.48
N TRP A 191 -1.57 -0.29 -20.10
CA TRP A 191 -0.50 -0.63 -19.19
C TRP A 191 0.23 -1.91 -19.61
N ASP A 192 1.51 -1.82 -19.89
CA ASP A 192 2.30 -2.87 -20.53
C ASP A 192 2.65 -4.05 -19.62
N GLU A 193 2.63 -3.88 -18.29
CA GLU A 193 2.86 -4.96 -17.34
C GLU A 193 1.65 -5.89 -17.14
N GLY A 194 0.49 -5.60 -17.75
CA GLY A 194 -0.72 -6.37 -17.59
C GLY A 194 -1.54 -6.04 -16.34
N THR A 195 -2.70 -6.69 -16.20
CA THR A 195 -3.75 -6.28 -15.24
C THR A 195 -3.39 -6.50 -13.77
N GLY A 196 -2.59 -7.50 -13.45
CA GLY A 196 -2.17 -7.76 -12.07
C GLY A 196 -1.18 -6.72 -11.55
N TYR A 197 -0.18 -6.35 -12.35
CA TYR A 197 0.74 -5.27 -12.00
C TYR A 197 0.11 -3.89 -12.12
N TRP A 198 -0.87 -3.71 -13.02
CA TRP A 198 -1.73 -2.54 -13.01
C TRP A 198 -2.40 -2.37 -11.64
N ASP A 199 -3.09 -3.41 -11.16
CA ASP A 199 -3.77 -3.42 -9.87
C ASP A 199 -2.81 -3.06 -8.72
N TYR A 200 -1.63 -3.65 -8.73
CA TYR A 200 -0.62 -3.40 -7.73
C TYR A 200 -0.04 -1.98 -7.79
N GLY A 201 0.39 -1.51 -8.94
CA GLY A 201 1.01 -0.19 -9.10
C GLY A 201 0.02 0.96 -8.93
N PHE A 202 -1.10 0.92 -9.65
CA PHE A 202 -2.09 2.00 -9.61
C PHE A 202 -2.81 2.14 -8.27
N ARG A 203 -2.98 1.05 -7.51
CA ARG A 203 -3.50 1.15 -6.15
C ARG A 203 -2.68 2.13 -5.31
N TYR A 204 -1.37 1.95 -5.26
CA TYR A 204 -0.48 2.83 -4.50
C TYR A 204 -0.42 4.24 -5.09
N ALA A 205 -0.35 4.34 -6.42
CA ALA A 205 -0.30 5.61 -7.13
C ALA A 205 -1.55 6.48 -6.86
N PHE A 206 -2.75 5.90 -6.96
CA PHE A 206 -4.00 6.63 -6.73
C PHE A 206 -4.26 6.90 -5.25
N ILE A 207 -3.89 5.99 -4.34
CA ILE A 207 -4.00 6.26 -2.89
C ILE A 207 -3.10 7.44 -2.51
N ALA A 208 -1.85 7.46 -2.97
CA ALA A 208 -0.94 8.57 -2.71
C ALA A 208 -1.44 9.89 -3.34
N ALA A 209 -1.94 9.85 -4.58
CA ALA A 209 -2.52 11.02 -5.24
C ALA A 209 -3.75 11.55 -4.48
N GLU A 210 -4.62 10.68 -3.97
CA GLU A 210 -5.79 11.08 -3.16
C GLU A 210 -5.37 11.65 -1.81
N ALA A 211 -4.38 11.07 -1.14
CA ALA A 211 -3.85 11.58 0.11
C ALA A 211 -3.27 13.00 -0.09
N LEU A 212 -2.42 13.20 -1.11
CA LEU A 212 -1.90 14.51 -1.48
C LEU A 212 -3.00 15.51 -1.81
N ARG A 213 -4.00 15.10 -2.57
CA ARG A 213 -5.15 15.95 -2.93
C ARG A 213 -5.94 16.41 -1.70
N ARG A 214 -6.18 15.51 -0.75
CA ARG A 214 -6.89 15.82 0.51
C ARG A 214 -6.10 16.75 1.41
N ALA A 215 -4.79 16.58 1.45
CA ALA A 215 -3.88 17.47 2.16
C ALA A 215 -3.68 18.83 1.47
N GLY A 216 -4.25 19.05 0.29
CA GLY A 216 -4.02 20.29 -0.48
C GLY A 216 -2.60 20.40 -1.04
N ALA A 217 -1.85 19.29 -1.05
CA ALA A 217 -0.48 19.26 -1.48
C ALA A 217 -0.35 19.19 -3.03
N ALA A 218 0.75 19.71 -3.54
CA ALA A 218 1.06 19.66 -4.97
C ALA A 218 1.15 18.23 -5.48
N GLY A 219 0.77 18.01 -6.74
CA GLY A 219 0.83 16.69 -7.40
C GLY A 219 -0.38 15.81 -7.15
N GLY A 220 -1.26 16.10 -6.19
CA GLY A 220 -2.43 15.27 -5.89
C GLY A 220 -3.51 15.35 -6.99
N ALA A 221 -4.18 16.49 -7.11
CA ALA A 221 -5.26 16.69 -8.07
C ALA A 221 -4.79 16.55 -9.53
N GLN A 222 -3.60 17.03 -9.85
CA GLN A 222 -3.04 17.00 -11.20
C GLN A 222 -2.93 15.58 -11.77
N ARG A 223 -2.59 14.58 -10.93
CA ARG A 223 -2.45 13.19 -11.36
C ARG A 223 -3.77 12.58 -11.81
N PHE A 224 -4.86 12.92 -11.16
CA PHE A 224 -6.20 12.51 -11.62
C PHE A 224 -6.63 13.19 -12.92
N GLN A 225 -6.04 14.34 -13.27
CA GLN A 225 -6.37 15.11 -14.45
C GLN A 225 -5.53 14.70 -15.69
N LEU A 226 -4.56 13.81 -15.53
CA LEU A 226 -3.79 13.28 -16.66
C LEU A 226 -4.73 12.61 -17.67
N PRO A 227 -4.51 12.78 -18.99
CA PRO A 227 -5.40 12.24 -20.04
C PRO A 227 -5.68 10.75 -19.89
N GLY A 228 -4.67 9.97 -19.55
CA GLY A 228 -4.80 8.53 -19.33
C GLY A 228 -5.39 8.13 -17.97
N ALA A 229 -5.42 9.02 -16.97
CA ALA A 229 -5.75 8.63 -15.60
C ALA A 229 -7.19 8.10 -15.43
N ARG A 230 -8.18 8.67 -16.11
CA ARG A 230 -9.54 8.11 -16.16
C ARG A 230 -9.59 6.83 -17.00
N ARG A 231 -8.92 6.84 -18.15
CA ARG A 231 -8.98 5.73 -19.10
C ARG A 231 -8.30 4.49 -18.59
N THR A 232 -7.23 4.63 -17.80
CA THR A 232 -6.52 3.47 -17.24
C THR A 232 -7.40 2.60 -16.34
N GLY A 233 -8.43 3.16 -15.70
CA GLY A 233 -9.41 2.37 -14.96
C GLY A 233 -10.23 1.41 -15.83
N TYR A 234 -10.37 1.70 -17.13
CA TYR A 234 -11.03 0.79 -18.08
C TYR A 234 -10.13 -0.33 -18.59
N PHE A 235 -8.81 -0.18 -18.51
CA PHE A 235 -7.86 -1.19 -18.95
C PHE A 235 -8.15 -2.57 -18.34
N PRO A 236 -8.20 -2.75 -17.01
CA PRO A 236 -8.54 -4.06 -16.44
C PRO A 236 -9.97 -4.50 -16.68
N ILE A 237 -10.92 -3.58 -16.94
CA ILE A 237 -12.30 -3.93 -17.28
C ILE A 237 -12.34 -4.63 -18.62
N VAL A 238 -11.62 -4.09 -19.61
CA VAL A 238 -11.56 -4.66 -20.98
C VAL A 238 -10.81 -5.99 -20.99
N PHE A 239 -9.70 -6.09 -20.26
CA PHE A 239 -8.86 -7.29 -20.21
C PHE A 239 -9.35 -8.37 -19.24
N ASN A 240 -10.36 -8.10 -18.43
CA ASN A 240 -11.02 -9.06 -17.54
C ASN A 240 -12.55 -9.09 -17.78
N PRO A 241 -13.03 -9.41 -18.98
CA PRO A 241 -14.44 -9.28 -19.33
C PRO A 241 -15.36 -10.26 -18.60
N GLY A 242 -14.83 -11.25 -17.90
CA GLY A 242 -15.62 -12.27 -17.21
C GLY A 242 -14.99 -12.82 -15.94
N LYS A 243 -15.80 -13.52 -15.15
CA LYS A 243 -15.38 -14.09 -13.87
C LYS A 243 -14.19 -15.06 -13.94
N LYS A 244 -13.95 -15.67 -15.10
CA LYS A 244 -12.92 -16.71 -15.32
C LYS A 244 -11.87 -16.33 -16.36
N LEU A 245 -12.10 -15.28 -17.14
CA LEU A 245 -11.22 -14.88 -18.23
C LEU A 245 -10.41 -13.66 -17.79
N SER A 246 -9.11 -13.78 -17.87
CA SER A 246 -8.16 -12.70 -17.73
C SER A 246 -7.20 -12.81 -18.90
N ALA A 247 -7.04 -11.75 -19.66
CA ALA A 247 -5.96 -11.70 -20.63
C ALA A 247 -4.66 -11.54 -19.85
N SER A 248 -3.80 -12.54 -19.97
CA SER A 248 -2.48 -12.55 -19.31
C SER A 248 -1.43 -12.20 -20.35
N PHE A 249 -0.66 -11.15 -20.07
CA PHE A 249 0.52 -10.76 -20.84
C PHE A 249 1.50 -10.03 -19.91
N GLY A 250 2.72 -9.82 -20.38
CA GLY A 250 3.80 -9.35 -19.51
C GLY A 250 4.06 -10.33 -18.37
N ASP A 251 4.47 -9.83 -17.24
CA ASP A 251 4.75 -10.62 -16.03
C ASP A 251 3.51 -10.86 -15.16
N SER A 252 2.34 -10.44 -15.63
CA SER A 252 1.12 -10.42 -14.84
C SER A 252 0.28 -11.68 -15.01
N ASN A 253 0.03 -12.38 -13.91
CA ASN A 253 -0.87 -13.54 -13.82
C ASN A 253 -2.20 -13.21 -13.12
N GLY A 254 -2.38 -11.98 -12.69
CA GLY A 254 -3.46 -11.57 -11.80
C GLY A 254 -4.63 -10.91 -12.50
N ARG A 255 -5.71 -10.75 -11.71
CA ARG A 255 -6.88 -9.95 -12.08
C ARG A 255 -6.89 -8.70 -11.23
N ALA A 256 -7.17 -7.57 -11.85
CA ALA A 256 -7.47 -6.36 -11.12
C ALA A 256 -8.81 -6.52 -10.37
N ASN A 257 -8.78 -6.36 -9.06
CA ASN A 257 -9.98 -6.45 -8.22
C ASN A 257 -9.92 -5.54 -6.99
N ASP A 258 -9.02 -4.58 -6.99
CA ASP A 258 -8.75 -3.72 -5.85
C ASP A 258 -9.91 -2.75 -5.57
N PRO A 259 -10.16 -2.40 -4.30
CA PRO A 259 -11.10 -1.34 -3.92
C PRO A 259 -10.83 0.02 -4.53
N ILE A 260 -9.67 0.24 -5.18
CA ILE A 260 -9.34 1.48 -5.89
C ILE A 260 -10.41 1.88 -6.91
N PHE A 261 -11.14 0.92 -7.48
CA PHE A 261 -12.26 1.19 -8.39
C PHE A 261 -13.37 2.01 -7.76
N TYR A 262 -13.59 1.90 -6.45
CA TYR A 262 -14.54 2.78 -5.74
C TYR A 262 -14.04 4.22 -5.67
N LEU A 263 -12.73 4.42 -5.50
CA LEU A 263 -12.13 5.75 -5.56
C LEU A 263 -12.29 6.36 -6.96
N LEU A 264 -11.95 5.60 -8.02
CA LEU A 264 -12.08 6.04 -9.39
C LEU A 264 -13.55 6.37 -9.74
N GLY A 265 -14.48 5.50 -9.34
CA GLY A 265 -15.92 5.69 -9.55
C GLY A 265 -16.44 6.98 -8.90
N ARG A 266 -16.00 7.25 -7.67
CA ARG A 266 -16.36 8.49 -6.97
C ARG A 266 -15.72 9.72 -7.59
N TYR A 267 -14.43 9.66 -7.88
CA TYR A 267 -13.68 10.82 -8.39
C TYR A 267 -14.15 11.24 -9.78
N TYR A 268 -14.32 10.28 -10.68
CA TYR A 268 -14.73 10.55 -12.08
C TYR A 268 -16.25 10.55 -12.29
N HIS A 269 -17.05 10.32 -11.25
CA HIS A 269 -18.50 10.13 -11.35
C HIS A 269 -18.89 9.07 -12.39
N ASP A 270 -18.16 7.96 -12.38
CA ASP A 270 -18.30 6.91 -13.38
C ASP A 270 -18.73 5.58 -12.74
N PRO A 271 -20.01 5.20 -12.88
CA PRO A 271 -20.53 3.99 -12.24
C PRO A 271 -19.96 2.68 -12.81
N ALA A 272 -19.32 2.70 -13.98
CA ALA A 272 -18.73 1.50 -14.57
C ALA A 272 -17.63 0.91 -13.69
N PHE A 273 -16.85 1.74 -13.00
CA PHE A 273 -15.82 1.28 -12.08
C PHE A 273 -16.42 0.57 -10.84
N ILE A 274 -17.48 1.14 -10.27
CA ILE A 274 -18.19 0.54 -9.14
C ILE A 274 -18.84 -0.78 -9.56
N TRP A 275 -19.54 -0.78 -10.70
CA TRP A 275 -20.15 -1.97 -11.27
C TRP A 275 -19.13 -3.10 -11.53
N PHE A 276 -17.95 -2.75 -12.08
CA PHE A 276 -16.90 -3.75 -12.30
C PHE A 276 -16.43 -4.37 -11.00
N ARG A 277 -16.17 -3.53 -9.99
CA ARG A 277 -15.70 -4.01 -8.68
C ARG A 277 -16.72 -4.90 -7.99
N ASP A 278 -18.00 -4.55 -8.04
CA ASP A 278 -19.08 -5.31 -7.39
C ASP A 278 -19.32 -6.68 -8.04
N ARG A 279 -18.97 -6.84 -9.32
CA ARG A 279 -19.06 -8.14 -10.03
C ARG A 279 -17.95 -9.12 -9.65
N VAL A 280 -16.84 -8.63 -9.12
CA VAL A 280 -15.75 -9.49 -8.66
C VAL A 280 -16.12 -10.00 -7.26
N PRO A 281 -16.31 -11.32 -7.08
CA PRO A 281 -16.61 -11.86 -5.76
C PRO A 281 -15.56 -11.42 -4.74
N LEU A 282 -15.98 -10.96 -3.58
CA LEU A 282 -15.10 -10.87 -2.44
C LEU A 282 -14.52 -12.27 -2.22
N ARG A 283 -13.19 -12.39 -2.17
CA ARG A 283 -12.57 -13.66 -1.79
C ARG A 283 -13.08 -14.03 -0.40
N ASP A 284 -13.25 -15.33 -0.20
CA ASP A 284 -13.59 -15.88 1.12
C ASP A 284 -12.69 -15.22 2.18
N ALA A 285 -13.31 -14.69 3.20
CA ALA A 285 -12.61 -13.99 4.29
C ALA A 285 -11.55 -14.87 4.96
N ARG A 286 -11.65 -16.18 4.79
CA ARG A 286 -10.77 -17.21 5.35
C ARG A 286 -9.58 -17.56 4.45
N ALA A 287 -9.62 -17.24 3.17
CA ALA A 287 -8.49 -17.38 2.27
C ALA A 287 -7.51 -16.23 2.54
N GLY A 288 -6.58 -16.44 3.45
CA GLY A 288 -5.57 -15.45 3.83
C GLY A 288 -4.78 -14.95 2.64
N GLY A 289 -4.63 -13.65 2.55
CA GLY A 289 -3.79 -12.97 1.57
C GLY A 289 -4.58 -12.18 0.53
N TRP A 290 -4.04 -11.03 0.20
CA TRP A 290 -4.37 -10.28 -1.00
C TRP A 290 -4.11 -11.19 -2.21
N PRO A 291 -4.90 -11.09 -3.30
CA PRO A 291 -4.57 -11.80 -4.54
C PRO A 291 -3.17 -11.38 -4.99
N GLN A 292 -2.32 -12.38 -5.21
CA GLN A 292 -1.11 -12.21 -5.99
C GLN A 292 -1.49 -11.92 -7.44
#